data_c507763d341ccdecdd19a2424183593b
#
_entry.id   c507763d341ccdecdd19a2424183593b
#
_cell.length_a   1.000
_cell.length_b   1.000
_cell.length_c   1.000
_cell.angle_alpha   90.00
_cell.angle_beta   90.00
_cell.angle_gamma   90.00
#
_symmetry.space_group_name_H-M   'P 1'
#
loop_
_entity.id
_entity.type
_entity.pdbx_description
1 polymer ?
#
loop_
_entity_poly.entity_id
_entity_poly.type
_entity_poly.pdbx_seq_one_letter_code
_entity_poly.pdbx_strand_id
1 'polypeptide(L)'
;MSDYSDLSKGAMTMSSSNCKRRITGAVAALGATLVSMAAAANPVPWQMNLDKGVTPISHQIWNLHMAALWVCVALGILVFGAMFIAMFRFRRSKGAVAETWSHNTLLELGWTIIPVLILIGLAAPATILTREMYNATDSQMTVKITGYQWLWRYDYVSYDGKPVTRVPTIYSRLAWDSNTARQLGSGINPYSLVDKEDGFHDYLLDVTHPLVIPAGVKVRFLITADDVIHGWWVPDLAAKRDAIPG
;
A
#
# COMPACT_ATOMS: atom_id res chain seq x y z
N MET A 1 72.34 26.37 -0.32
CA MET A 1 72.35 25.37 0.78
C MET A 1 71.52 25.95 1.88
N SER A 2 70.25 25.63 1.89
CA SER A 2 69.37 25.78 3.06
C SER A 2 68.08 25.07 2.80
N ASP A 3 67.82 24.14 3.66
CA ASP A 3 66.60 23.59 4.21
C ASP A 3 65.49 23.08 3.28
N TYR A 4 65.53 21.79 3.15
CA TYR A 4 64.44 20.94 2.64
C TYR A 4 64.05 19.98 3.76
N SER A 5 63.44 20.50 4.84
CA SER A 5 63.10 19.63 5.97
C SER A 5 61.85 20.14 6.75
N ASP A 6 60.73 20.44 6.04
CA ASP A 6 59.48 20.74 6.81
C ASP A 6 58.17 20.54 6.01
N LEU A 7 58.05 19.41 5.29
CA LEU A 7 56.79 19.04 4.59
C LEU A 7 56.23 17.63 4.96
N SER A 8 56.49 17.19 6.19
CA SER A 8 56.00 15.83 6.57
C SER A 8 55.16 15.77 7.88
N LYS A 9 54.40 16.80 8.21
CA LYS A 9 53.48 16.73 9.36
C LYS A 9 52.13 17.41 9.05
N GLY A 10 51.33 16.82 8.19
CA GLY A 10 49.96 17.19 7.93
C GLY A 10 49.08 15.96 7.60
N ALA A 11 49.34 14.81 8.24
CA ALA A 11 48.41 13.70 8.19
C ALA A 11 47.18 14.07 9.03
N MET A 12 46.13 14.45 8.32
CA MET A 12 44.82 14.75 8.88
C MET A 12 44.23 13.43 9.43
N THR A 13 44.43 13.19 10.73
CA THR A 13 43.73 12.14 11.45
C THR A 13 42.26 12.50 11.51
N MET A 14 41.48 12.05 10.53
CA MET A 14 40.03 12.10 10.63
C MET A 14 39.61 11.21 11.79
N SER A 15 39.22 11.83 12.89
CA SER A 15 38.74 11.17 14.11
C SER A 15 37.59 10.21 13.80
N SER A 16 37.76 8.95 14.19
CA SER A 16 36.76 7.88 14.05
C SER A 16 35.40 8.22 14.69
N SER A 17 35.37 9.18 15.60
CA SER A 17 34.17 9.71 16.26
C SER A 17 33.26 10.49 15.29
N ASN A 18 33.83 11.24 14.34
CA ASN A 18 33.05 12.01 13.37
C ASN A 18 32.42 11.11 12.27
N CYS A 19 33.04 10.01 11.95
CA CYS A 19 32.49 9.03 11.00
C CYS A 19 31.29 8.28 11.63
N LYS A 20 31.40 7.83 12.86
CA LYS A 20 30.30 7.17 13.59
C LYS A 20 29.10 8.12 13.78
N ARG A 21 29.32 9.39 14.11
CA ARG A 21 28.27 10.39 14.30
C ARG A 21 27.54 10.74 13.00
N ARG A 22 28.21 10.72 11.84
CA ARG A 22 27.61 10.93 10.53
C ARG A 22 26.77 9.72 10.07
N ILE A 23 27.23 8.50 10.34
CA ILE A 23 26.46 7.26 10.02
C ILE A 23 25.23 7.16 10.90
N THR A 24 25.32 7.45 12.20
CA THR A 24 24.17 7.45 13.11
C THR A 24 23.16 8.52 12.73
N GLY A 25 23.62 9.72 12.30
CA GLY A 25 22.76 10.80 11.81
C GLY A 25 22.04 10.42 10.50
N ALA A 26 22.71 9.74 9.56
CA ALA A 26 22.12 9.31 8.31
C ALA A 26 21.07 8.20 8.50
N VAL A 27 21.33 7.24 9.39
CA VAL A 27 20.36 6.18 9.73
C VAL A 27 19.15 6.73 10.48
N ALA A 28 19.36 7.71 11.39
CA ALA A 28 18.27 8.38 12.08
C ALA A 28 17.43 9.27 11.13
N ALA A 29 18.06 9.92 10.15
CA ALA A 29 17.36 10.71 9.12
C ALA A 29 16.55 9.80 8.17
N LEU A 30 17.08 8.63 7.78
CA LEU A 30 16.33 7.65 6.99
C LEU A 30 15.14 7.08 7.77
N GLY A 31 15.28 6.86 9.08
CA GLY A 31 14.19 6.42 9.95
C GLY A 31 13.11 7.48 10.15
N ALA A 32 13.48 8.76 10.23
CA ALA A 32 12.54 9.86 10.44
C ALA A 32 11.68 10.18 9.21
N THR A 33 12.18 9.94 7.99
CA THR A 33 11.41 10.14 6.74
C THR A 33 10.33 9.09 6.50
N LEU A 34 10.40 7.94 7.19
CA LEU A 34 9.38 6.88 7.09
C LEU A 34 8.17 7.08 8.04
N VAL A 35 8.19 8.08 8.93
CA VAL A 35 7.19 8.24 10.00
C VAL A 35 6.16 9.35 9.73
N SER A 36 6.32 10.16 8.69
CA SER A 36 5.50 11.38 8.49
C SER A 36 4.56 11.31 7.28
N MET A 37 3.88 10.19 7.05
CA MET A 37 2.70 10.21 6.15
C MET A 37 1.44 10.11 7.01
N ALA A 38 0.97 11.27 7.48
CA ALA A 38 -0.38 11.40 8.00
C ALA A 38 -1.37 11.02 6.89
N ALA A 39 -2.28 10.11 7.20
CA ALA A 39 -3.30 9.62 6.26
C ALA A 39 -4.20 10.79 5.83
N ALA A 40 -4.04 11.24 4.59
CA ALA A 40 -5.11 11.91 3.88
C ALA A 40 -6.02 10.83 3.28
N ALA A 41 -7.33 11.02 3.34
CA ALA A 41 -8.30 10.06 2.79
C ALA A 41 -8.25 9.96 1.25
N ASN A 42 -7.61 10.92 0.59
CA ASN A 42 -7.42 10.95 -0.86
C ASN A 42 -6.04 10.43 -1.26
N PRO A 43 -5.91 9.74 -2.41
CA PRO A 43 -4.62 9.34 -2.93
C PRO A 43 -3.71 10.55 -3.10
N VAL A 44 -2.49 10.46 -2.57
CA VAL A 44 -1.49 11.52 -2.71
C VAL A 44 -0.44 11.09 -3.74
N PRO A 45 0.13 12.03 -4.53
CA PRO A 45 1.20 11.71 -5.45
C PRO A 45 2.34 10.96 -4.75
N TRP A 46 2.84 9.88 -5.39
CA TRP A 46 3.93 9.04 -4.87
C TRP A 46 3.62 8.27 -3.57
N GLN A 47 2.36 8.09 -3.26
CA GLN A 47 1.95 7.30 -2.10
C GLN A 47 2.48 5.86 -2.18
N MET A 48 3.25 5.45 -1.18
CA MET A 48 3.90 4.14 -1.13
C MET A 48 3.23 3.15 -0.16
N ASN A 49 2.24 3.61 0.60
CA ASN A 49 1.59 2.78 1.61
C ASN A 49 0.07 2.77 1.41
N LEU A 50 -0.60 1.76 1.96
CA LEU A 50 -2.05 1.66 1.99
C LEU A 50 -2.63 2.76 2.89
N ASP A 51 -3.77 3.34 2.49
CA ASP A 51 -4.53 4.25 3.33
C ASP A 51 -5.16 3.53 4.51
N LYS A 52 -5.30 4.25 5.62
CA LYS A 52 -5.95 3.72 6.81
C LYS A 52 -7.45 3.52 6.61
N GLY A 53 -8.05 4.31 5.71
CA GLY A 53 -9.47 4.31 5.43
C GLY A 53 -10.32 4.90 6.56
N VAL A 54 -11.66 4.79 6.41
CA VAL A 54 -12.64 5.46 7.26
C VAL A 54 -13.57 4.50 8.02
N THR A 55 -13.40 3.18 7.84
CA THR A 55 -14.24 2.16 8.49
C THR A 55 -13.50 1.36 9.55
N PRO A 56 -14.18 0.75 10.52
CA PRO A 56 -13.53 -0.18 11.46
C PRO A 56 -12.79 -1.32 10.74
N ILE A 57 -13.34 -1.85 9.65
CA ILE A 57 -12.73 -2.91 8.85
C ILE A 57 -11.48 -2.41 8.14
N SER A 58 -11.52 -1.20 7.54
CA SER A 58 -10.33 -0.63 6.88
C SER A 58 -9.19 -0.41 7.88
N HIS A 59 -9.48 0.00 9.11
CA HIS A 59 -8.46 0.13 10.16
C HIS A 59 -7.85 -1.22 10.55
N GLN A 60 -8.64 -2.29 10.62
CA GLN A 60 -8.13 -3.64 10.90
C GLN A 60 -7.27 -4.17 9.75
N ILE A 61 -7.68 -3.95 8.49
CA ILE A 61 -6.90 -4.30 7.30
C ILE A 61 -5.57 -3.53 7.29
N TRP A 62 -5.61 -2.23 7.61
CA TRP A 62 -4.39 -1.41 7.70
C TRP A 62 -3.44 -1.95 8.79
N ASN A 63 -3.94 -2.32 9.97
CA ASN A 63 -3.13 -2.88 11.04
C ASN A 63 -2.49 -4.21 10.61
N LEU A 64 -3.24 -5.09 9.94
CA LEU A 64 -2.72 -6.36 9.42
C LEU A 64 -1.67 -6.12 8.32
N HIS A 65 -1.93 -5.17 7.41
CA HIS A 65 -0.98 -4.76 6.39
C HIS A 65 0.34 -4.25 7.00
N MET A 66 0.24 -3.39 8.01
CA MET A 66 1.43 -2.87 8.71
C MET A 66 2.19 -3.96 9.46
N ALA A 67 1.49 -4.91 10.06
CA ALA A 67 2.15 -6.08 10.69
C ALA A 67 2.93 -6.90 9.65
N ALA A 68 2.32 -7.20 8.50
CA ALA A 68 2.97 -7.90 7.40
C ALA A 68 4.17 -7.09 6.84
N LEU A 69 4.02 -5.78 6.67
CA LEU A 69 5.10 -4.89 6.23
C LEU A 69 6.31 -4.94 7.17
N TRP A 70 6.08 -4.84 8.48
CA TRP A 70 7.17 -4.89 9.45
C TRP A 70 7.86 -6.25 9.49
N VAL A 71 7.12 -7.35 9.31
CA VAL A 71 7.71 -8.68 9.14
C VAL A 71 8.61 -8.71 7.90
N CYS A 72 8.14 -8.18 6.77
CA CYS A 72 8.94 -8.09 5.54
C CYS A 72 10.20 -7.22 5.72
N VAL A 73 10.09 -6.10 6.42
CA VAL A 73 11.23 -5.21 6.74
C VAL A 73 12.26 -5.96 7.59
N ALA A 74 11.81 -6.66 8.65
CA ALA A 74 12.71 -7.42 9.52
C ALA A 74 13.43 -8.54 8.75
N LEU A 75 12.70 -9.29 7.92
CA LEU A 75 13.28 -10.32 7.05
C LEU A 75 14.25 -9.72 6.03
N GLY A 76 13.88 -8.58 5.43
CA GLY A 76 14.75 -7.86 4.50
C GLY A 76 16.06 -7.43 5.15
N ILE A 77 16.02 -6.83 6.32
CA ILE A 77 17.21 -6.43 7.08
C ILE A 77 18.09 -7.66 7.39
N LEU A 78 17.48 -8.76 7.81
CA LEU A 78 18.21 -9.99 8.13
C LEU A 78 18.90 -10.58 6.89
N VAL A 79 18.15 -10.76 5.81
CA VAL A 79 18.67 -11.42 4.58
C VAL A 79 19.68 -10.53 3.88
N PHE A 80 19.34 -9.27 3.58
CA PHE A 80 20.25 -8.34 2.92
C PHE A 80 21.45 -7.99 3.79
N GLY A 81 21.26 -7.89 5.11
CA GLY A 81 22.33 -7.71 6.07
C GLY A 81 23.33 -8.85 6.02
N ALA A 82 22.87 -10.10 6.04
CA ALA A 82 23.73 -11.29 5.88
C ALA A 82 24.46 -11.29 4.51
N MET A 83 23.75 -10.96 3.43
CA MET A 83 24.35 -10.87 2.10
C MET A 83 25.43 -9.78 2.03
N PHE A 84 25.18 -8.59 2.55
CA PHE A 84 26.18 -7.51 2.58
C PHE A 84 27.41 -7.91 3.41
N ILE A 85 27.19 -8.50 4.60
CA ILE A 85 28.28 -9.01 5.43
C ILE A 85 29.10 -10.03 4.64
N ALA A 86 28.43 -10.98 3.96
CA ALA A 86 29.10 -11.99 3.15
C ALA A 86 29.94 -11.35 2.02
N MET A 87 29.36 -10.41 1.27
CA MET A 87 30.06 -9.74 0.16
C MET A 87 31.28 -8.94 0.60
N PHE A 88 31.22 -8.26 1.76
CA PHE A 88 32.33 -7.43 2.21
C PHE A 88 33.36 -8.17 3.04
N ARG A 89 32.94 -9.14 3.86
CA ARG A 89 33.81 -9.88 4.77
C ARG A 89 34.55 -11.04 4.06
N PHE A 90 33.81 -11.79 3.22
CA PHE A 90 34.31 -13.02 2.58
C PHE A 90 34.68 -12.84 1.10
N ARG A 91 34.98 -11.63 0.66
CA ARG A 91 35.42 -11.37 -0.70
C ARG A 91 36.79 -12.00 -0.99
N ARG A 92 36.98 -12.51 -2.19
CA ARG A 92 38.22 -13.17 -2.64
C ARG A 92 39.50 -12.31 -2.45
N SER A 93 39.35 -10.98 -2.62
CA SER A 93 40.46 -10.02 -2.43
C SER A 93 40.99 -9.95 -0.99
N LYS A 94 40.25 -10.50 -0.01
CA LYS A 94 40.68 -10.62 1.40
C LYS A 94 41.22 -12.01 1.75
N GLY A 95 41.46 -12.88 0.75
CA GLY A 95 42.00 -14.24 0.96
C GLY A 95 40.97 -15.22 1.53
N ALA A 96 39.65 -14.92 1.37
CA ALA A 96 38.62 -15.83 1.85
C ALA A 96 38.71 -17.19 1.14
N VAL A 97 38.70 -18.25 1.93
CA VAL A 97 38.66 -19.65 1.47
C VAL A 97 37.25 -20.17 1.71
N ALA A 98 36.69 -20.83 0.70
CA ALA A 98 35.32 -21.39 0.81
C ALA A 98 35.34 -22.58 1.78
N GLU A 99 34.29 -22.70 2.58
CA GLU A 99 34.05 -23.84 3.45
C GLU A 99 33.72 -25.10 2.60
N THR A 100 34.05 -26.27 3.10
CA THR A 100 33.82 -27.55 2.42
C THR A 100 32.50 -28.21 2.74
N TRP A 101 31.81 -27.77 3.81
CA TRP A 101 30.49 -28.31 4.16
C TRP A 101 29.39 -27.73 3.25
N SER A 102 28.48 -28.57 2.80
CA SER A 102 27.43 -28.21 1.83
C SER A 102 26.02 -28.19 2.40
N HIS A 103 25.82 -28.73 3.61
CA HIS A 103 24.51 -28.76 4.24
C HIS A 103 24.63 -28.64 5.77
N ASN A 104 23.53 -28.16 6.41
CA ASN A 104 23.40 -28.10 7.85
C ASN A 104 21.93 -28.23 8.22
N THR A 105 21.55 -29.40 8.72
CA THR A 105 20.15 -29.75 9.03
C THR A 105 19.48 -28.76 10.01
N LEU A 106 20.23 -28.23 10.99
CA LEU A 106 19.67 -27.27 11.94
C LEU A 106 19.30 -25.94 11.27
N LEU A 107 20.16 -25.43 10.38
CA LEU A 107 19.88 -24.23 9.59
C LEU A 107 18.72 -24.49 8.64
N GLU A 108 18.67 -25.65 7.99
CA GLU A 108 17.59 -26.04 7.07
C GLU A 108 16.23 -26.07 7.78
N LEU A 109 16.15 -26.67 8.95
CA LEU A 109 14.96 -26.65 9.78
C LEU A 109 14.61 -25.22 10.20
N GLY A 110 15.59 -24.40 10.56
CA GLY A 110 15.36 -23.02 10.95
C GLY A 110 14.71 -22.20 9.85
N TRP A 111 15.28 -22.21 8.64
CA TRP A 111 14.72 -21.42 7.52
C TRP A 111 13.45 -22.01 6.91
N THR A 112 13.06 -23.25 7.28
CA THR A 112 11.77 -23.84 6.90
C THR A 112 10.70 -23.52 7.95
N ILE A 113 10.98 -23.77 9.23
CA ILE A 113 9.99 -23.64 10.31
C ILE A 113 9.65 -22.17 10.60
N ILE A 114 10.65 -21.28 10.64
CA ILE A 114 10.42 -19.87 10.95
C ILE A 114 9.45 -19.20 9.97
N PRO A 115 9.62 -19.29 8.64
CA PRO A 115 8.64 -18.75 7.69
C PRO A 115 7.25 -19.37 7.82
N VAL A 116 7.16 -20.67 8.07
CA VAL A 116 5.86 -21.34 8.28
C VAL A 116 5.13 -20.76 9.50
N LEU A 117 5.84 -20.54 10.61
CA LEU A 117 5.24 -19.94 11.81
C LEU A 117 4.81 -18.49 11.57
N ILE A 118 5.60 -17.71 10.81
CA ILE A 118 5.24 -16.34 10.42
C ILE A 118 3.96 -16.36 9.57
N LEU A 119 3.86 -17.25 8.58
CA LEU A 119 2.68 -17.37 7.73
C LEU A 119 1.43 -17.77 8.52
N ILE A 120 1.54 -18.72 9.45
CA ILE A 120 0.44 -19.11 10.35
C ILE A 120 0.01 -17.91 11.20
N GLY A 121 0.98 -17.17 11.74
CA GLY A 121 0.71 -15.98 12.56
C GLY A 121 -0.02 -14.86 11.80
N LEU A 122 0.22 -14.72 10.49
CA LEU A 122 -0.49 -13.75 9.63
C LEU A 122 -1.83 -14.32 9.11
N ALA A 123 -1.92 -15.61 8.83
CA ALA A 123 -3.11 -16.23 8.26
C ALA A 123 -4.30 -16.24 9.22
N ALA A 124 -4.05 -16.44 10.53
CA ALA A 124 -5.11 -16.49 11.52
C ALA A 124 -5.91 -15.17 11.61
N PRO A 125 -5.29 -13.99 11.85
CA PRO A 125 -6.02 -12.73 11.86
C PRO A 125 -6.60 -12.36 10.47
N ALA A 126 -5.93 -12.71 9.38
CA ALA A 126 -6.45 -12.48 8.02
C ALA A 126 -7.76 -13.27 7.78
N THR A 127 -7.83 -14.52 8.23
CA THR A 127 -9.04 -15.35 8.12
C THR A 127 -10.20 -14.78 8.93
N ILE A 128 -9.93 -14.34 10.16
CA ILE A 128 -10.95 -13.73 11.04
C ILE A 128 -11.50 -12.46 10.37
N LEU A 129 -10.63 -11.59 9.89
CA LEU A 129 -11.00 -10.34 9.23
C LEU A 129 -11.80 -10.59 7.94
N THR A 130 -11.38 -11.57 7.14
CA THR A 130 -12.13 -11.98 5.94
C THR A 130 -13.55 -12.42 6.28
N ARG A 131 -13.74 -13.22 7.32
CA ARG A 131 -15.08 -13.61 7.78
C ARG A 131 -15.93 -12.42 8.23
N GLU A 132 -15.32 -11.43 8.89
CA GLU A 132 -16.00 -10.21 9.31
C GLU A 132 -16.46 -9.37 8.10
N MET A 133 -15.62 -9.24 7.08
CA MET A 133 -15.98 -8.56 5.83
C MET A 133 -17.17 -9.21 5.10
N TYR A 134 -17.29 -10.53 5.17
CA TYR A 134 -18.42 -11.26 4.57
C TYR A 134 -19.68 -11.30 5.44
N ASN A 135 -19.60 -10.84 6.68
CA ASN A 135 -20.74 -10.83 7.57
C ASN A 135 -21.68 -9.68 7.23
N ALA A 136 -22.75 -9.97 6.47
CA ALA A 136 -23.80 -9.03 6.12
C ALA A 136 -25.01 -9.09 7.10
N THR A 137 -24.91 -9.81 8.23
CA THR A 137 -25.96 -9.89 9.25
C THR A 137 -26.17 -8.50 9.84
N ASP A 138 -27.42 -8.15 10.10
CA ASP A 138 -27.83 -6.86 10.69
C ASP A 138 -27.42 -5.62 9.87
N SER A 139 -27.26 -5.78 8.55
CA SER A 139 -27.04 -4.64 7.66
C SER A 139 -28.33 -3.82 7.55
N GLN A 140 -28.22 -2.53 7.83
CA GLN A 140 -29.34 -1.59 7.78
C GLN A 140 -29.66 -1.13 6.36
N MET A 141 -28.66 -1.12 5.48
CA MET A 141 -28.82 -0.70 4.08
C MET A 141 -28.32 -1.78 3.15
N THR A 142 -29.03 -1.95 2.02
CA THR A 142 -28.58 -2.82 0.92
C THR A 142 -28.51 -2.00 -0.36
N VAL A 143 -27.36 -2.04 -1.03
CA VAL A 143 -27.13 -1.45 -2.34
C VAL A 143 -26.70 -2.54 -3.32
N LYS A 144 -27.33 -2.61 -4.48
CA LYS A 144 -26.88 -3.45 -5.60
C LYS A 144 -25.96 -2.63 -6.49
N ILE A 145 -24.82 -3.19 -6.80
CA ILE A 145 -23.78 -2.59 -7.64
C ILE A 145 -23.64 -3.46 -8.87
N THR A 146 -23.85 -2.90 -10.05
CA THR A 146 -23.74 -3.62 -11.31
C THR A 146 -22.68 -2.95 -12.18
N GLY A 147 -21.67 -3.72 -12.59
CA GLY A 147 -20.62 -3.29 -13.53
C GLY A 147 -21.09 -3.34 -14.97
N TYR A 148 -20.69 -2.35 -15.75
CA TYR A 148 -20.85 -2.25 -17.20
C TYR A 148 -19.57 -1.75 -17.85
N GLN A 149 -19.36 -1.97 -19.09
CA GLN A 149 -18.31 -1.34 -19.91
C GLN A 149 -18.76 0.06 -20.37
N TRP A 150 -18.33 1.20 -19.80
CA TRP A 150 -17.45 1.29 -18.63
C TRP A 150 -18.10 2.28 -17.67
N LEU A 151 -18.96 1.81 -16.81
CA LEU A 151 -19.63 2.58 -15.77
C LEU A 151 -20.09 1.64 -14.64
N TRP A 152 -20.50 2.23 -13.54
CA TRP A 152 -21.16 1.52 -12.45
C TRP A 152 -22.61 1.96 -12.32
N ARG A 153 -23.52 0.99 -12.12
CA ARG A 153 -24.89 1.25 -11.75
C ARG A 153 -25.10 0.93 -10.28
N TYR A 154 -25.73 1.86 -9.57
CA TYR A 154 -26.08 1.72 -8.16
C TYR A 154 -27.60 1.74 -8.01
N ASP A 155 -28.14 0.67 -7.44
CA ASP A 155 -29.56 0.53 -7.10
C ASP A 155 -29.68 0.42 -5.57
N TYR A 156 -30.34 1.37 -4.93
CA TYR A 156 -30.65 1.32 -3.50
C TYR A 156 -31.81 0.39 -3.26
N VAL A 157 -31.56 -0.79 -2.71
CA VAL A 157 -32.55 -1.87 -2.60
C VAL A 157 -33.43 -1.71 -1.36
N SER A 158 -32.80 -1.55 -0.19
CA SER A 158 -33.52 -1.43 1.08
C SER A 158 -32.79 -0.57 2.09
N TYR A 159 -33.55 0.05 3.01
CA TYR A 159 -33.06 0.75 4.19
C TYR A 159 -33.97 0.41 5.38
N ASP A 160 -33.37 0.02 6.53
CA ASP A 160 -34.07 -0.47 7.73
C ASP A 160 -35.17 -1.52 7.43
N GLY A 161 -34.83 -2.48 6.57
CA GLY A 161 -35.74 -3.55 6.16
C GLY A 161 -36.87 -3.14 5.22
N LYS A 162 -36.97 -1.85 4.85
CA LYS A 162 -37.97 -1.34 3.91
C LYS A 162 -37.38 -1.14 2.52
N PRO A 163 -38.11 -1.46 1.44
CA PRO A 163 -37.63 -1.20 0.08
C PRO A 163 -37.50 0.30 -0.19
N VAL A 164 -36.43 0.71 -0.85
CA VAL A 164 -36.23 2.09 -1.30
C VAL A 164 -36.84 2.27 -2.68
N THR A 165 -37.96 3.02 -2.75
CA THR A 165 -38.67 3.21 -4.03
C THR A 165 -38.56 4.64 -4.59
N ARG A 166 -38.01 5.58 -3.82
CA ARG A 166 -37.95 7.00 -4.18
C ARG A 166 -36.62 7.47 -4.73
N VAL A 167 -35.58 6.66 -4.61
CA VAL A 167 -34.24 6.98 -5.15
C VAL A 167 -34.12 6.34 -6.52
N PRO A 168 -33.86 7.12 -7.58
CA PRO A 168 -33.66 6.57 -8.91
C PRO A 168 -32.35 5.74 -8.96
N THR A 169 -32.30 4.82 -9.91
CA THR A 169 -31.04 4.15 -10.28
C THR A 169 -29.99 5.19 -10.68
N ILE A 170 -28.80 5.06 -10.12
CA ILE A 170 -27.69 5.96 -10.39
C ILE A 170 -26.71 5.29 -11.35
N TYR A 171 -26.34 6.00 -12.42
CA TYR A 171 -25.28 5.61 -13.35
C TYR A 171 -24.06 6.50 -13.12
N SER A 172 -23.01 5.90 -12.56
CA SER A 172 -21.75 6.56 -12.24
C SER A 172 -20.73 6.31 -13.34
N ARG A 173 -20.26 7.36 -13.96
CA ARG A 173 -19.27 7.35 -15.03
C ARG A 173 -18.10 8.23 -14.64
N LEU A 174 -16.96 8.03 -15.28
CA LEU A 174 -15.85 8.98 -15.19
C LEU A 174 -16.33 10.40 -15.51
N ALA A 175 -15.94 11.36 -14.68
CA ALA A 175 -16.27 12.78 -14.90
C ALA A 175 -15.87 13.25 -16.31
N TRP A 176 -16.69 14.13 -16.90
CA TRP A 176 -16.53 14.57 -18.29
C TRP A 176 -15.15 15.16 -18.56
N ASP A 177 -14.65 15.94 -17.64
CA ASP A 177 -13.39 16.64 -17.77
C ASP A 177 -12.21 15.66 -17.80
N SER A 178 -12.19 14.70 -16.85
CA SER A 178 -11.21 13.61 -16.86
C SER A 178 -11.32 12.76 -18.11
N ASN A 179 -12.54 12.48 -18.57
CA ASN A 179 -12.77 11.68 -19.77
C ASN A 179 -12.28 12.41 -21.03
N THR A 180 -12.44 13.74 -21.11
CA THR A 180 -11.93 14.54 -22.22
C THR A 180 -10.41 14.64 -22.19
N ALA A 181 -9.82 14.90 -21.01
CA ALA A 181 -8.37 15.05 -20.87
C ALA A 181 -7.59 13.78 -21.22
N ARG A 182 -8.13 12.59 -20.90
CA ARG A 182 -7.47 11.31 -21.20
C ARG A 182 -7.49 10.87 -22.66
N GLN A 183 -8.31 11.51 -23.51
CA GLN A 183 -8.43 11.12 -24.93
C GLN A 183 -7.19 11.52 -25.73
N LEU A 184 -6.76 10.63 -26.62
CA LEU A 184 -5.68 10.92 -27.56
C LEU A 184 -6.06 12.11 -28.46
N GLY A 185 -5.18 13.09 -28.53
CA GLY A 185 -5.42 14.30 -29.33
C GLY A 185 -6.22 15.39 -28.64
N SER A 186 -6.56 15.27 -27.36
CA SER A 186 -7.18 16.35 -26.57
C SER A 186 -6.31 17.61 -26.47
N GLY A 187 -4.99 17.48 -26.64
CA GLY A 187 -4.03 18.55 -26.42
C GLY A 187 -3.88 18.96 -24.95
N ILE A 188 -4.58 18.29 -24.06
CA ILE A 188 -4.58 18.58 -22.61
C ILE A 188 -3.55 17.67 -21.94
N ASN A 189 -2.58 18.27 -21.21
CA ASN A 189 -1.69 17.52 -20.35
C ASN A 189 -2.37 17.32 -18.99
N PRO A 190 -2.78 16.08 -18.63
CA PRO A 190 -3.45 15.83 -17.36
C PRO A 190 -2.64 16.26 -16.13
N TYR A 191 -1.31 16.14 -16.21
CA TYR A 191 -0.41 16.53 -15.11
C TYR A 191 -0.34 18.04 -14.88
N SER A 192 -0.64 18.86 -15.91
CA SER A 192 -0.70 20.31 -15.75
C SER A 192 -2.00 20.81 -15.10
N LEU A 193 -2.96 19.92 -14.88
CA LEU A 193 -4.26 20.23 -14.32
C LEU A 193 -4.36 19.95 -12.82
N VAL A 194 -3.41 19.17 -12.29
CA VAL A 194 -3.44 18.71 -10.88
C VAL A 194 -3.14 19.84 -9.88
N ASP A 195 -2.41 20.88 -10.27
CA ASP A 195 -1.92 21.94 -9.37
C ASP A 195 -2.63 23.29 -9.50
N LYS A 196 -3.75 23.38 -10.23
CA LYS A 196 -4.48 24.65 -10.37
C LYS A 196 -5.60 24.73 -9.34
N GLU A 197 -5.76 25.89 -8.72
CA GLU A 197 -6.79 26.22 -7.72
C GLU A 197 -8.22 25.91 -8.22
N ASP A 198 -8.43 25.92 -9.55
CA ASP A 198 -9.65 25.50 -10.27
C ASP A 198 -9.47 24.21 -11.07
N GLY A 199 -8.40 23.44 -10.82
CA GLY A 199 -8.02 22.27 -11.61
C GLY A 199 -8.63 20.97 -11.12
N PHE A 200 -8.41 19.91 -11.89
CA PHE A 200 -8.82 18.55 -11.53
C PHE A 200 -8.04 18.03 -10.35
N HIS A 201 -8.58 18.19 -9.14
CA HIS A 201 -7.95 17.62 -7.94
C HIS A 201 -7.94 16.10 -7.97
N ASP A 202 -8.86 15.48 -8.72
CA ASP A 202 -9.11 14.04 -8.72
C ASP A 202 -9.14 13.46 -10.15
N TYR A 203 -8.11 13.76 -10.97
CA TYR A 203 -7.99 13.22 -12.33
C TYR A 203 -8.11 11.70 -12.35
N LEU A 204 -9.05 11.17 -13.16
CA LEU A 204 -9.45 9.76 -13.26
C LEU A 204 -10.11 9.17 -11.99
N LEU A 205 -10.31 9.94 -10.94
CA LEU A 205 -10.96 9.49 -9.71
C LEU A 205 -12.36 10.06 -9.55
N ASP A 206 -12.60 11.26 -10.09
CA ASP A 206 -13.91 11.92 -10.02
C ASP A 206 -14.94 11.28 -10.97
N VAL A 207 -16.20 11.24 -10.52
CA VAL A 207 -17.30 10.60 -11.22
C VAL A 207 -18.50 11.53 -11.35
N THR A 208 -19.34 11.29 -12.38
CA THR A 208 -20.53 12.13 -12.63
C THR A 208 -21.54 12.08 -11.49
N HIS A 209 -21.75 10.90 -10.89
CA HIS A 209 -22.70 10.67 -9.82
C HIS A 209 -22.09 9.70 -8.81
N PRO A 210 -21.58 10.18 -7.67
CA PRO A 210 -20.99 9.32 -6.66
C PRO A 210 -22.05 8.47 -5.95
N LEU A 211 -21.64 7.30 -5.47
CA LEU A 211 -22.44 6.50 -4.54
C LEU A 211 -22.49 7.21 -3.19
N VAL A 212 -23.71 7.50 -2.71
CA VAL A 212 -23.93 8.15 -1.41
C VAL A 212 -24.47 7.13 -0.42
N ILE A 213 -23.79 6.96 0.70
CA ILE A 213 -24.20 6.05 1.79
C ILE A 213 -24.16 6.79 3.13
N PRO A 214 -25.06 6.45 4.08
CA PRO A 214 -25.08 7.09 5.39
C PRO A 214 -23.85 6.68 6.22
N ALA A 215 -23.29 7.62 6.97
CA ALA A 215 -22.23 7.35 7.93
C ALA A 215 -22.74 6.57 9.15
N GLY A 216 -21.89 5.74 9.75
CA GLY A 216 -22.24 4.98 10.96
C GLY A 216 -23.23 3.84 10.74
N VAL A 217 -23.50 3.46 9.48
CA VAL A 217 -24.48 2.45 9.10
C VAL A 217 -23.77 1.25 8.46
N LYS A 218 -24.17 0.04 8.83
CA LYS A 218 -23.69 -1.18 8.18
C LYS A 218 -24.38 -1.39 6.85
N VAL A 219 -23.63 -1.30 5.77
CA VAL A 219 -24.13 -1.41 4.39
C VAL A 219 -23.75 -2.76 3.79
N ARG A 220 -24.74 -3.46 3.22
CA ARG A 220 -24.52 -4.67 2.42
C ARG A 220 -24.46 -4.31 0.95
N PHE A 221 -23.36 -4.67 0.29
CA PHE A 221 -23.20 -4.54 -1.15
C PHE A 221 -23.50 -5.88 -1.84
N LEU A 222 -24.39 -5.86 -2.82
CA LEU A 222 -24.65 -6.97 -3.74
C LEU A 222 -23.99 -6.62 -5.07
N ILE A 223 -22.90 -7.30 -5.39
CA ILE A 223 -22.02 -6.90 -6.50
C ILE A 223 -22.14 -7.92 -7.62
N THR A 224 -22.43 -7.44 -8.82
CA THR A 224 -22.53 -8.24 -10.05
C THR A 224 -22.10 -7.40 -11.26
N ALA A 225 -22.11 -7.99 -12.45
CA ALA A 225 -21.92 -7.31 -13.73
C ALA A 225 -22.97 -7.75 -14.73
N ASP A 226 -23.23 -6.94 -15.73
CA ASP A 226 -24.21 -7.21 -16.81
C ASP A 226 -23.52 -7.67 -18.12
N ASP A 227 -22.21 -7.52 -18.23
CA ASP A 227 -21.43 -7.82 -19.43
C ASP A 227 -20.21 -8.71 -19.13
N VAL A 228 -19.11 -8.15 -18.68
CA VAL A 228 -17.85 -8.86 -18.37
C VAL A 228 -17.53 -8.77 -16.88
N ILE A 229 -16.44 -9.39 -16.45
CA ILE A 229 -15.95 -9.28 -15.07
C ILE A 229 -15.33 -7.90 -14.87
N HIS A 230 -15.75 -7.20 -13.78
CA HIS A 230 -15.19 -5.93 -13.33
C HIS A 230 -14.67 -6.07 -11.91
N GLY A 231 -13.78 -5.15 -11.48
CA GLY A 231 -13.31 -5.04 -10.10
C GLY A 231 -13.86 -3.77 -9.44
N TRP A 232 -14.83 -3.91 -8.53
CA TRP A 232 -15.31 -2.80 -7.73
C TRP A 232 -14.42 -2.62 -6.51
N TRP A 233 -13.87 -1.42 -6.35
CA TRP A 233 -12.94 -1.13 -5.26
C TRP A 233 -13.11 0.27 -4.73
N VAL A 234 -13.29 0.39 -3.42
CA VAL A 234 -13.27 1.65 -2.66
C VAL A 234 -12.23 1.51 -1.55
N PRO A 235 -11.02 2.05 -1.72
CA PRO A 235 -9.91 1.88 -0.77
C PRO A 235 -10.27 2.27 0.65
N ASP A 236 -10.89 3.43 0.85
CA ASP A 236 -11.23 3.97 2.16
C ASP A 236 -12.24 3.12 2.94
N LEU A 237 -13.09 2.38 2.25
CA LEU A 237 -13.99 1.40 2.86
C LEU A 237 -13.33 0.04 3.06
N ALA A 238 -12.12 -0.16 2.49
CA ALA A 238 -11.45 -1.44 2.34
C ALA A 238 -12.32 -2.50 1.62
N ALA A 239 -13.26 -2.06 0.82
CA ALA A 239 -14.17 -2.91 0.07
C ALA A 239 -13.63 -3.13 -1.34
N LYS A 240 -13.15 -4.35 -1.63
CA LYS A 240 -12.74 -4.78 -2.96
C LYS A 240 -13.41 -6.10 -3.31
N ARG A 241 -14.10 -6.15 -4.46
CA ARG A 241 -14.80 -7.33 -4.91
C ARG A 241 -14.90 -7.38 -6.42
N ASP A 242 -14.77 -8.57 -6.96
CA ASP A 242 -15.04 -8.81 -8.38
C ASP A 242 -16.56 -8.79 -8.62
N ALA A 243 -16.98 -8.07 -9.65
CA ALA A 243 -18.34 -8.04 -10.17
C ALA A 243 -18.41 -9.05 -11.32
N ILE A 244 -18.98 -10.22 -11.04
CA ILE A 244 -19.09 -11.33 -11.97
C ILE A 244 -20.52 -11.37 -12.52
N PRO A 245 -20.73 -11.57 -13.84
CA PRO A 245 -22.06 -11.73 -14.43
C PRO A 245 -22.79 -12.96 -13.87
N GLY A 246 -24.10 -12.84 -13.58
CA GLY A 246 -24.99 -13.92 -13.12
C GLY A 246 -25.57 -13.76 -11.74
#